data_14202226e6108abda8826a0d9d04a8ef
#
_entry.id   14202226e6108abda8826a0d9d04a8ef
#
_cell.length_a   1.000
_cell.length_b   1.000
_cell.length_c   1.000
_cell.angle_alpha   90.00
_cell.angle_beta   90.00
_cell.angle_gamma   90.00
#
_symmetry.space_group_name_H-M   'P 1'
#
loop_
_entity.id
_entity.type
_entity.pdbx_description
1 polymer ?
#
loop_
_entity_poly.entity_id
_entity_poly.type
_entity_poly.pdbx_seq_one_letter_code
_entity_poly.pdbx_strand_id
1 'polypeptide(L)'
;MKEDIEEPIMDEPVDCDPGIPSDDKFVNRGNAVVSWIDKGLKLLSKEYRWLRILKNIAMICIIAISVWFLVFPKKFVSHIANLRDAVHNEKLQRSLDVRVDIQKYLDNVIDYTNARSATLFELHNTQVGFGGIPFVYASPSMESLRQDINSFAKNLKDVNLAFIKAAQDAGRTGSSQGYVEDLKDNDKYLYGLLSAPGITYYSMFLVPGDKLPIAFLVVAYDEKPSSLNVEQRTAYAIAEKLRYR
;
A
#
# COMPACT_ATOMS: atom_id res chain seq x y z
N MET A 1 -47.18 46.62 19.68
CA MET A 1 -46.67 45.39 19.09
C MET A 1 -45.57 44.92 20.00
N LYS A 2 -45.88 44.01 20.93
CA LYS A 2 -44.93 43.41 21.83
C LYS A 2 -44.52 42.10 21.20
N GLU A 3 -43.26 41.95 20.86
CA GLU A 3 -42.65 40.69 20.48
C GLU A 3 -42.33 39.92 21.75
N ASP A 4 -42.97 38.76 21.89
CA ASP A 4 -42.68 37.80 22.93
C ASP A 4 -41.44 36.99 22.53
N ILE A 5 -40.37 37.18 23.31
CA ILE A 5 -39.14 36.43 23.17
C ILE A 5 -39.34 35.14 23.97
N GLU A 6 -39.46 34.02 23.27
CA GLU A 6 -39.41 32.69 23.87
C GLU A 6 -37.99 32.36 24.34
N GLU A 7 -37.85 32.09 25.64
CA GLU A 7 -36.59 31.58 26.23
C GLU A 7 -36.34 30.13 25.77
N PRO A 8 -35.08 29.80 25.45
CA PRO A 8 -34.74 28.44 25.12
C PRO A 8 -34.75 27.54 26.36
N ILE A 9 -35.46 26.44 26.27
CA ILE A 9 -35.51 25.33 27.21
C ILE A 9 -34.08 24.79 27.38
N MET A 10 -33.56 24.88 28.63
CA MET A 10 -32.33 24.22 29.00
C MET A 10 -32.54 22.72 29.04
N ASP A 11 -31.90 21.98 28.14
CA ASP A 11 -31.81 20.55 28.16
C ASP A 11 -31.06 20.09 29.43
N GLU A 12 -31.69 19.17 30.16
CA GLU A 12 -31.11 18.51 31.32
C GLU A 12 -29.83 17.74 30.93
N PRO A 13 -28.81 17.72 31.78
CA PRO A 13 -27.60 16.95 31.52
C PRO A 13 -27.94 15.45 31.56
N VAL A 14 -27.75 14.76 30.40
CA VAL A 14 -27.78 13.31 30.29
C VAL A 14 -26.61 12.76 31.09
N ASP A 15 -26.89 12.16 32.25
CA ASP A 15 -25.94 11.38 33.03
C ASP A 15 -25.55 10.12 32.19
N CYS A 16 -24.47 10.26 31.41
CA CYS A 16 -23.77 9.13 30.83
C CYS A 16 -22.87 8.52 31.91
N ASP A 17 -23.44 7.58 32.68
CA ASP A 17 -22.66 6.67 33.51
C ASP A 17 -21.98 5.66 32.58
N PRO A 18 -20.68 5.74 32.30
CA PRO A 18 -19.95 4.72 31.59
C PRO A 18 -19.74 3.58 32.55
N GLY A 19 -20.70 2.64 32.60
CA GLY A 19 -20.56 1.39 33.33
C GLY A 19 -19.25 0.71 32.96
N ILE A 20 -18.20 0.99 33.73
CA ILE A 20 -16.92 0.28 33.68
C ILE A 20 -17.27 -1.18 33.98
N PRO A 21 -17.11 -2.12 33.04
CA PRO A 21 -17.37 -3.54 33.31
C PRO A 21 -16.42 -3.95 34.43
N SER A 22 -16.99 -4.43 35.53
CA SER A 22 -16.23 -4.89 36.69
C SER A 22 -15.12 -5.85 36.26
N ASP A 23 -13.91 -5.61 36.75
CA ASP A 23 -12.69 -6.41 36.48
C ASP A 23 -12.86 -7.92 36.70
N ASP A 24 -13.84 -8.33 37.48
CA ASP A 24 -14.20 -9.72 37.77
C ASP A 24 -14.59 -10.55 36.53
N LYS A 25 -15.15 -9.93 35.49
CA LYS A 25 -15.49 -10.65 34.25
C LYS A 25 -14.26 -10.93 33.37
N PHE A 26 -13.24 -10.09 33.44
CA PHE A 26 -11.98 -10.28 32.71
C PHE A 26 -11.11 -11.34 33.38
N VAL A 27 -11.01 -11.32 34.70
CA VAL A 27 -10.27 -12.33 35.49
C VAL A 27 -10.88 -13.72 35.32
N ASN A 28 -12.21 -13.84 35.32
CA ASN A 28 -12.89 -15.11 35.09
C ASN A 28 -12.71 -15.66 33.68
N ARG A 29 -12.63 -14.82 32.64
CA ARG A 29 -12.33 -15.25 31.27
C ARG A 29 -10.88 -15.72 31.12
N GLY A 30 -9.94 -15.03 31.74
CA GLY A 30 -8.52 -15.44 31.76
C GLY A 30 -8.33 -16.81 32.41
N ASN A 31 -8.95 -17.04 33.56
CA ASN A 31 -8.90 -18.33 34.28
C ASN A 31 -9.57 -19.46 33.51
N ALA A 32 -10.66 -19.17 32.79
CA ALA A 32 -11.34 -20.15 31.92
C ALA A 32 -10.41 -20.56 30.75
N VAL A 33 -9.77 -19.63 30.08
CA VAL A 33 -8.84 -19.92 28.96
C VAL A 33 -7.64 -20.74 29.45
N VAL A 34 -7.02 -20.37 30.56
CA VAL A 34 -5.91 -21.14 31.17
C VAL A 34 -6.34 -22.55 31.55
N SER A 35 -7.54 -22.71 32.13
CA SER A 35 -8.14 -24.03 32.44
C SER A 35 -8.37 -24.89 31.19
N TRP A 36 -8.82 -24.30 30.08
CA TRP A 36 -8.99 -24.99 28.80
C TRP A 36 -7.65 -25.43 28.18
N ILE A 37 -6.64 -24.58 28.23
CA ILE A 37 -5.29 -24.90 27.77
C ILE A 37 -4.70 -26.03 28.63
N ASP A 38 -4.83 -25.97 29.95
CA ASP A 38 -4.31 -27.01 30.85
C ASP A 38 -5.04 -28.36 30.67
N LYS A 39 -6.36 -28.35 30.48
CA LYS A 39 -7.15 -29.54 30.11
C LYS A 39 -6.75 -30.09 28.74
N GLY A 40 -6.56 -29.23 27.75
CA GLY A 40 -6.10 -29.64 26.42
C GLY A 40 -4.67 -30.24 26.47
N LEU A 41 -3.76 -29.66 27.23
CA LEU A 41 -2.42 -30.18 27.44
C LEU A 41 -2.44 -31.51 28.21
N LYS A 42 -3.31 -31.70 29.21
CA LYS A 42 -3.49 -32.95 29.92
C LYS A 42 -4.10 -34.06 29.06
N LEU A 43 -5.06 -33.76 28.20
CA LEU A 43 -5.62 -34.68 27.22
C LEU A 43 -4.58 -35.08 26.18
N LEU A 44 -3.81 -34.14 25.64
CA LEU A 44 -2.69 -34.39 24.72
C LEU A 44 -1.58 -35.21 25.35
N SER A 45 -1.33 -35.06 26.65
CA SER A 45 -0.27 -35.81 27.36
C SER A 45 -0.64 -37.28 27.66
N LYS A 46 -1.95 -37.59 27.68
CA LYS A 46 -2.44 -38.90 28.10
C LYS A 46 -2.57 -39.91 26.95
N GLU A 47 -2.77 -39.44 25.72
CA GLU A 47 -3.16 -40.36 24.63
C GLU A 47 -2.08 -40.64 23.57
N TYR A 48 -0.98 -39.90 23.48
CA TYR A 48 -0.03 -40.12 22.40
C TYR A 48 1.42 -40.30 22.86
N ARG A 49 1.86 -41.56 22.89
CA ARG A 49 3.26 -41.94 23.12
C ARG A 49 4.24 -41.18 22.19
N TRP A 50 3.81 -40.90 20.96
CA TRP A 50 4.62 -40.18 19.96
C TRP A 50 4.79 -38.68 20.30
N LEU A 51 3.81 -38.01 20.94
CA LEU A 51 3.95 -36.62 21.39
C LEU A 51 5.03 -36.49 22.49
N ARG A 52 5.13 -37.48 23.34
CA ARG A 52 6.21 -37.52 24.35
C ARG A 52 7.58 -37.67 23.69
N ILE A 53 7.66 -38.51 22.64
CA ILE A 53 8.86 -38.68 21.84
C ILE A 53 9.21 -37.37 21.12
N LEU A 54 8.24 -36.72 20.50
CA LEU A 54 8.41 -35.45 19.79
C LEU A 54 8.86 -34.32 20.72
N LYS A 55 8.28 -34.24 21.91
CA LYS A 55 8.70 -33.29 22.95
C LYS A 55 10.17 -33.54 23.40
N ASN A 56 10.56 -34.80 23.59
CA ASN A 56 11.92 -35.13 23.98
C ASN A 56 12.92 -34.81 22.84
N ILE A 57 12.55 -35.09 21.57
CA ILE A 57 13.37 -34.72 20.41
C ILE A 57 13.52 -33.20 20.34
N ALA A 58 12.42 -32.45 20.49
CA ALA A 58 12.44 -30.99 20.48
C ALA A 58 13.35 -30.43 21.59
N MET A 59 13.26 -31.00 22.83
CA MET A 59 14.15 -30.63 23.93
C MET A 59 15.62 -30.90 23.61
N ILE A 60 15.92 -32.07 23.04
CA ILE A 60 17.31 -32.41 22.65
C ILE A 60 17.82 -31.45 21.57
N CYS A 61 17.00 -31.10 20.58
CA CYS A 61 17.34 -30.12 19.56
C CYS A 61 17.62 -28.74 20.16
N ILE A 62 16.78 -28.26 21.08
CA ILE A 62 17.01 -26.98 21.79
C ILE A 62 18.31 -26.98 22.54
N ILE A 63 18.60 -28.07 23.30
CA ILE A 63 19.84 -28.20 24.04
C ILE A 63 21.03 -28.24 23.08
N ALA A 64 20.96 -29.00 22.00
CA ALA A 64 22.02 -29.10 21.00
C ALA A 64 22.32 -27.74 20.35
N ILE A 65 21.29 -26.97 19.99
CA ILE A 65 21.41 -25.60 19.44
C ILE A 65 22.04 -24.68 20.50
N SER A 66 21.60 -24.77 21.75
CA SER A 66 22.14 -23.95 22.84
C SER A 66 23.64 -24.25 23.11
N VAL A 67 23.99 -25.52 23.12
CA VAL A 67 25.39 -25.94 23.26
C VAL A 67 26.23 -25.48 22.08
N TRP A 68 25.71 -25.63 20.86
CA TRP A 68 26.39 -25.16 19.66
C TRP A 68 26.61 -23.64 19.66
N PHE A 69 25.62 -22.88 20.11
CA PHE A 69 25.72 -21.43 20.29
C PHE A 69 26.82 -21.04 21.31
N LEU A 70 26.88 -21.75 22.43
CA LEU A 70 27.88 -21.49 23.49
C LEU A 70 29.31 -21.86 23.07
N VAL A 71 29.46 -22.95 22.31
CA VAL A 71 30.78 -23.45 21.88
C VAL A 71 31.32 -22.71 20.66
N PHE A 72 30.41 -22.31 19.73
CA PHE A 72 30.78 -21.69 18.47
C PHE A 72 30.01 -20.40 18.19
N PRO A 73 30.04 -19.38 19.06
CA PRO A 73 29.21 -18.20 18.92
C PRO A 73 29.47 -17.44 17.60
N LYS A 74 30.75 -17.34 17.19
CA LYS A 74 31.10 -16.67 15.92
C LYS A 74 30.53 -17.38 14.67
N LYS A 75 30.58 -18.72 14.64
CA LYS A 75 30.04 -19.50 13.53
C LYS A 75 28.49 -19.43 13.48
N PHE A 76 27.86 -19.43 14.65
CA PHE A 76 26.41 -19.30 14.74
C PHE A 76 25.94 -17.95 14.25
N VAL A 77 26.56 -16.85 14.71
CA VAL A 77 26.23 -15.49 14.27
C VAL A 77 26.46 -15.33 12.75
N SER A 78 27.58 -15.85 12.22
CA SER A 78 27.84 -15.78 10.78
C SER A 78 26.83 -16.59 9.97
N HIS A 79 26.38 -17.74 10.47
CA HIS A 79 25.35 -18.54 9.79
C HIS A 79 24.00 -17.82 9.74
N ILE A 80 23.57 -17.20 10.84
CA ILE A 80 22.35 -16.38 10.88
C ILE A 80 22.48 -15.16 9.96
N ALA A 81 23.63 -14.49 9.97
CA ALA A 81 23.88 -13.36 9.07
C ALA A 81 23.75 -13.79 7.60
N ASN A 82 24.38 -14.89 7.21
CA ASN A 82 24.32 -15.44 5.86
C ASN A 82 22.88 -15.81 5.44
N LEU A 83 22.08 -16.42 6.36
CA LEU A 83 20.67 -16.71 6.10
C LEU A 83 19.84 -15.43 5.90
N ARG A 84 20.07 -14.42 6.74
CA ARG A 84 19.42 -13.12 6.61
C ARG A 84 19.77 -12.46 5.29
N ASP A 85 21.05 -12.48 4.92
CA ASP A 85 21.53 -11.89 3.66
C ASP A 85 20.97 -12.65 2.44
N ALA A 86 20.87 -13.99 2.51
CA ALA A 86 20.26 -14.79 1.45
C ALA A 86 18.78 -14.43 1.24
N VAL A 87 18.00 -14.32 2.33
CA VAL A 87 16.59 -13.90 2.28
C VAL A 87 16.44 -12.47 1.77
N HIS A 88 17.34 -11.57 2.20
CA HIS A 88 17.33 -10.19 1.74
C HIS A 88 17.65 -10.09 0.24
N ASN A 89 18.66 -10.83 -0.22
CA ASN A 89 19.05 -10.87 -1.64
C ASN A 89 17.94 -11.46 -2.52
N GLU A 90 17.25 -12.51 -2.05
CA GLU A 90 16.10 -13.07 -2.77
C GLU A 90 14.96 -12.05 -2.93
N LYS A 91 14.63 -11.33 -1.84
CA LYS A 91 13.61 -10.25 -1.89
C LYS A 91 14.04 -9.13 -2.82
N LEU A 92 15.31 -8.73 -2.78
CA LEU A 92 15.84 -7.71 -3.67
C LEU A 92 15.75 -8.15 -5.12
N GLN A 93 16.17 -9.38 -5.43
CA GLN A 93 16.10 -9.93 -6.78
C GLN A 93 14.66 -9.96 -7.31
N ARG A 94 13.71 -10.46 -6.53
CA ARG A 94 12.28 -10.43 -6.89
C ARG A 94 11.78 -9.01 -7.16
N SER A 95 12.20 -8.05 -6.33
CA SER A 95 11.82 -6.63 -6.51
C SER A 95 12.40 -6.07 -7.82
N LEU A 96 13.63 -6.44 -8.19
CA LEU A 96 14.26 -6.03 -9.45
C LEU A 96 13.55 -6.67 -10.65
N ASP A 97 13.23 -7.96 -10.59
CA ASP A 97 12.52 -8.66 -11.65
C ASP A 97 11.14 -8.05 -11.92
N VAL A 98 10.40 -7.73 -10.84
CA VAL A 98 9.10 -7.02 -10.96
C VAL A 98 9.27 -5.65 -11.61
N ARG A 99 10.31 -4.90 -11.26
CA ARG A 99 10.59 -3.59 -11.89
C ARG A 99 10.91 -3.71 -13.37
N VAL A 100 11.70 -4.71 -13.76
CA VAL A 100 12.01 -4.99 -15.17
C VAL A 100 10.74 -5.32 -15.96
N ASP A 101 9.84 -6.12 -15.40
CA ASP A 101 8.56 -6.43 -16.04
C ASP A 101 7.66 -5.20 -16.18
N ILE A 102 7.57 -4.37 -15.13
CA ILE A 102 6.80 -3.12 -15.17
C ILE A 102 7.38 -2.17 -16.22
N GLN A 103 8.71 -2.05 -16.30
CA GLN A 103 9.34 -1.22 -17.33
C GLN A 103 8.94 -1.66 -18.75
N LYS A 104 8.95 -2.95 -19.02
CA LYS A 104 8.48 -3.49 -20.31
C LYS A 104 7.01 -3.15 -20.60
N TYR A 105 6.15 -3.14 -19.57
CA TYR A 105 4.76 -2.74 -19.75
C TYR A 105 4.63 -1.24 -20.10
N LEU A 106 5.44 -0.38 -19.47
CA LEU A 106 5.46 1.05 -19.80
C LEU A 106 6.02 1.30 -21.20
N ASP A 107 7.08 0.58 -21.59
CA ASP A 107 7.65 0.65 -22.95
C ASP A 107 6.62 0.23 -24.00
N ASN A 108 5.87 -0.84 -23.75
CA ASN A 108 4.79 -1.28 -24.61
C ASN A 108 3.67 -0.23 -24.77
N VAL A 109 3.35 0.52 -23.70
CA VAL A 109 2.38 1.62 -23.84
C VAL A 109 2.90 2.66 -24.84
N ILE A 110 4.17 3.07 -24.74
CA ILE A 110 4.75 4.01 -25.68
C ILE A 110 4.71 3.48 -27.11
N ASP A 111 5.14 2.23 -27.32
CA ASP A 111 5.24 1.62 -28.64
C ASP A 111 3.89 1.42 -29.32
N TYR A 112 2.85 1.02 -28.57
CA TYR A 112 1.53 0.70 -29.14
C TYR A 112 0.58 1.89 -29.24
N THR A 113 0.77 2.92 -28.42
CA THR A 113 -0.15 4.07 -28.36
C THR A 113 0.43 5.36 -28.92
N ASN A 114 1.72 5.34 -29.30
CA ASN A 114 2.49 6.52 -29.67
C ASN A 114 2.44 7.61 -28.60
N ALA A 115 2.31 7.19 -27.32
CA ALA A 115 2.34 8.12 -26.22
C ALA A 115 3.70 8.81 -26.12
N ARG A 116 3.71 9.98 -25.53
CA ARG A 116 4.93 10.78 -25.27
C ARG A 116 5.66 10.23 -24.06
N SER A 117 4.91 9.94 -23.01
CA SER A 117 5.44 9.34 -21.78
C SER A 117 4.41 8.47 -21.10
N ALA A 118 4.88 7.44 -20.40
CA ALA A 118 4.10 6.61 -19.49
C ALA A 118 4.83 6.53 -18.16
N THR A 119 4.21 7.04 -17.09
CA THR A 119 4.81 7.18 -15.78
C THR A 119 3.97 6.47 -14.74
N LEU A 120 4.60 5.63 -13.93
CA LEU A 120 3.98 4.98 -12.77
C LEU A 120 4.25 5.84 -11.53
N PHE A 121 3.20 6.32 -10.89
CA PHE A 121 3.23 7.02 -9.62
C PHE A 121 2.82 6.08 -8.50
N GLU A 122 3.77 5.67 -7.66
CA GLU A 122 3.46 4.87 -6.47
C GLU A 122 2.85 5.73 -5.37
N LEU A 123 1.78 5.20 -4.75
CA LEU A 123 1.07 5.87 -3.66
C LEU A 123 1.75 5.56 -2.32
N HIS A 124 1.89 6.58 -1.51
CA HIS A 124 2.39 6.41 -0.14
C HIS A 124 1.69 7.39 0.82
N ASN A 125 1.45 6.92 2.04
CA ASN A 125 0.94 7.74 3.12
C ASN A 125 2.10 8.15 4.00
N THR A 126 2.43 9.44 3.99
CA THR A 126 3.52 9.96 4.81
C THR A 126 3.03 10.62 6.10
N GLN A 127 1.77 11.09 6.14
CA GLN A 127 1.21 11.79 7.31
C GLN A 127 -0.30 11.64 7.40
N VAL A 128 -0.81 11.65 8.62
CA VAL A 128 -2.24 11.81 8.92
C VAL A 128 -2.49 13.31 9.13
N GLY A 129 -3.39 13.88 8.33
CA GLY A 129 -3.73 15.29 8.43
C GLY A 129 -4.58 15.62 9.65
N PHE A 130 -4.82 16.92 9.86
CA PHE A 130 -5.71 17.42 10.87
C PHE A 130 -7.12 16.84 10.69
N GLY A 131 -7.65 16.19 11.71
CA GLY A 131 -8.93 15.48 11.62
C GLY A 131 -8.84 14.00 11.21
N GLY A 132 -7.64 13.39 11.20
CA GLY A 132 -7.47 11.96 10.95
C GLY A 132 -7.63 11.53 9.49
N ILE A 133 -7.75 12.48 8.55
CA ILE A 133 -7.83 12.18 7.12
C ILE A 133 -6.42 11.89 6.60
N PRO A 134 -6.17 10.71 6.03
CA PRO A 134 -4.86 10.41 5.46
C PRO A 134 -4.61 11.29 4.22
N PHE A 135 -3.51 12.02 4.21
CA PHE A 135 -3.00 12.63 2.97
C PHE A 135 -2.34 11.55 2.14
N VAL A 136 -2.82 11.36 0.93
CA VAL A 136 -2.23 10.44 -0.03
C VAL A 136 -1.26 11.23 -0.90
N TYR A 137 0.00 10.83 -0.86
CA TYR A 137 1.04 11.36 -1.72
C TYR A 137 1.39 10.34 -2.80
N ALA A 138 1.85 10.81 -3.93
CA ALA A 138 2.37 9.99 -5.00
C ALA A 138 3.75 10.47 -5.42
N SER A 139 4.64 9.54 -5.72
CA SER A 139 5.95 9.84 -6.31
C SER A 139 6.16 8.99 -7.55
N PRO A 140 6.75 9.54 -8.63
CA PRO A 140 7.10 8.77 -9.80
C PRO A 140 8.15 7.74 -9.43
N SER A 141 7.87 6.48 -9.70
CA SER A 141 8.77 5.36 -9.42
C SER A 141 9.44 4.82 -10.66
N MET A 142 8.73 4.86 -11.79
CA MET A 142 9.18 4.37 -13.09
C MET A 142 8.57 5.20 -14.20
N GLU A 143 9.33 5.38 -15.27
CA GLU A 143 8.90 6.16 -16.44
C GLU A 143 9.46 5.55 -17.71
N SER A 144 8.64 5.49 -18.76
CA SER A 144 9.07 5.26 -20.13
C SER A 144 8.79 6.50 -20.96
N LEU A 145 9.72 6.87 -21.82
CA LEU A 145 9.67 8.05 -22.65
C LEU A 145 9.89 7.68 -24.11
N ARG A 146 9.16 8.34 -25.01
CA ARG A 146 9.51 8.31 -26.42
C ARG A 146 10.88 8.98 -26.62
N GLN A 147 11.61 8.53 -27.62
CA GLN A 147 12.95 9.10 -27.93
C GLN A 147 12.90 10.62 -28.03
N ASP A 148 13.99 11.27 -27.58
CA ASP A 148 14.20 12.72 -27.63
C ASP A 148 13.26 13.58 -26.76
N ILE A 149 12.63 12.97 -25.75
CA ILE A 149 11.74 13.67 -24.84
C ILE A 149 12.36 13.75 -23.43
N ASN A 150 12.30 14.93 -22.85
CA ASN A 150 12.69 15.11 -21.45
C ASN A 150 11.59 14.64 -20.50
N SER A 151 11.99 13.95 -19.44
CA SER A 151 11.10 13.55 -18.37
C SER A 151 10.44 14.76 -17.71
N PHE A 152 9.10 14.77 -17.65
CA PHE A 152 8.38 15.73 -16.84
C PHE A 152 8.33 15.29 -15.36
N ALA A 153 8.43 14.00 -15.12
CA ALA A 153 8.33 13.41 -13.80
C ALA A 153 9.62 13.51 -12.98
N LYS A 154 10.77 13.78 -13.62
CA LYS A 154 12.10 13.76 -12.99
C LYS A 154 12.22 14.60 -11.71
N ASN A 155 11.52 15.72 -11.64
CA ASN A 155 11.57 16.65 -10.51
C ASN A 155 10.34 16.54 -9.58
N LEU A 156 9.41 15.62 -9.88
CA LEU A 156 8.22 15.42 -9.08
C LEU A 156 8.55 14.50 -7.91
N LYS A 157 8.20 14.92 -6.72
CA LYS A 157 8.32 14.12 -5.51
C LYS A 157 7.20 14.49 -4.55
N ASP A 158 6.62 13.51 -3.90
CA ASP A 158 5.60 13.71 -2.86
C ASP A 158 4.43 14.60 -3.33
N VAL A 159 3.92 14.30 -4.53
CA VAL A 159 2.78 15.01 -5.11
C VAL A 159 1.53 14.73 -4.29
N ASN A 160 0.92 15.78 -3.73
CA ASN A 160 -0.29 15.63 -2.91
C ASN A 160 -1.52 15.48 -3.82
N LEU A 161 -2.10 14.29 -3.84
CA LEU A 161 -3.24 13.95 -4.68
C LEU A 161 -4.55 14.62 -4.24
N ALA A 162 -4.63 15.15 -3.02
CA ALA A 162 -5.80 15.90 -2.57
C ALA A 162 -6.04 17.18 -3.38
N PHE A 163 -4.99 17.71 -4.02
CA PHE A 163 -5.08 18.90 -4.88
C PHE A 163 -5.27 18.58 -6.36
N ILE A 164 -5.32 17.29 -6.74
CA ILE A 164 -5.47 16.84 -8.13
C ILE A 164 -6.86 16.25 -8.31
N LYS A 165 -7.77 17.02 -8.93
CA LYS A 165 -9.14 16.59 -9.19
C LYS A 165 -9.17 15.33 -10.09
N ALA A 166 -8.33 15.29 -11.12
CA ALA A 166 -8.22 14.14 -11.99
C ALA A 166 -7.83 12.85 -11.26
N ALA A 167 -6.97 12.92 -10.22
CA ALA A 167 -6.62 11.77 -9.39
C ALA A 167 -7.78 11.32 -8.50
N GLN A 168 -8.57 12.27 -7.97
CA GLN A 168 -9.78 11.96 -7.21
C GLN A 168 -10.84 11.30 -8.11
N ASP A 169 -11.02 11.79 -9.33
CA ASP A 169 -11.94 11.22 -10.30
C ASP A 169 -11.49 9.81 -10.73
N ALA A 170 -10.20 9.63 -11.03
CA ALA A 170 -9.63 8.32 -11.31
C ALA A 170 -9.78 7.35 -10.11
N GLY A 171 -9.67 7.84 -8.88
CA GLY A 171 -9.92 7.05 -7.67
C GLY A 171 -11.36 6.56 -7.54
N ARG A 172 -12.34 7.29 -8.07
CA ARG A 172 -13.77 6.94 -8.04
C ARG A 172 -14.19 6.04 -9.20
N THR A 173 -13.71 6.33 -10.41
CA THR A 173 -14.16 5.72 -11.65
C THR A 173 -13.18 4.71 -12.25
N GLY A 174 -11.97 4.62 -11.69
CA GLY A 174 -10.87 3.78 -12.19
C GLY A 174 -9.96 4.51 -13.19
N SER A 175 -10.43 5.62 -13.80
CA SER A 175 -9.63 6.41 -14.75
C SER A 175 -10.09 7.85 -14.83
N SER A 176 -9.19 8.73 -15.28
CA SER A 176 -9.49 10.11 -15.68
C SER A 176 -8.69 10.44 -16.93
N GLN A 177 -9.25 11.28 -17.80
CA GLN A 177 -8.61 11.66 -19.06
C GLN A 177 -9.14 13.01 -19.55
N GLY A 178 -8.35 13.71 -20.35
CA GLY A 178 -8.76 15.00 -20.90
C GLY A 178 -7.67 15.73 -21.65
N TYR A 179 -8.03 16.87 -22.21
CA TYR A 179 -7.05 17.78 -22.77
C TYR A 179 -6.34 18.55 -21.65
N VAL A 180 -5.05 18.77 -21.80
CA VAL A 180 -4.25 19.50 -20.79
C VAL A 180 -4.72 20.94 -20.67
N GLU A 181 -5.16 21.56 -21.77
CA GLU A 181 -5.67 22.95 -21.77
C GLU A 181 -6.93 23.10 -20.90
N ASP A 182 -7.82 22.07 -20.86
CA ASP A 182 -9.02 22.09 -20.03
C ASP A 182 -8.70 22.08 -18.52
N LEU A 183 -7.51 21.60 -18.15
CA LEU A 183 -7.05 21.60 -16.75
C LEU A 183 -6.77 23.00 -16.22
N LYS A 184 -6.47 23.96 -17.09
CA LYS A 184 -6.14 25.34 -16.71
C LYS A 184 -7.19 25.97 -15.81
N ASP A 185 -8.47 25.66 -16.07
CA ASP A 185 -9.57 26.18 -15.29
C ASP A 185 -10.09 25.19 -14.24
N ASN A 186 -9.95 23.89 -14.49
CA ASN A 186 -10.56 22.83 -13.69
C ASN A 186 -9.60 22.16 -12.67
N ASP A 187 -8.31 22.11 -12.99
CA ASP A 187 -7.27 21.44 -12.17
C ASP A 187 -5.92 22.12 -12.39
N LYS A 188 -5.77 23.33 -11.85
CA LYS A 188 -4.56 24.14 -12.03
C LYS A 188 -3.29 23.47 -11.56
N TYR A 189 -3.40 22.60 -10.56
CA TYR A 189 -2.24 21.90 -10.03
C TYR A 189 -1.75 20.85 -11.05
N LEU A 190 -2.64 20.02 -11.57
CA LEU A 190 -2.30 19.04 -12.62
C LEU A 190 -1.88 19.75 -13.91
N TYR A 191 -2.52 20.87 -14.27
CA TYR A 191 -2.10 21.70 -15.40
C TYR A 191 -0.62 22.09 -15.26
N GLY A 192 -0.23 22.60 -14.09
CA GLY A 192 1.17 22.95 -13.82
C GLY A 192 2.16 21.78 -13.97
N LEU A 193 1.72 20.56 -13.65
CA LEU A 193 2.54 19.36 -13.80
C LEU A 193 2.66 18.89 -15.27
N LEU A 194 1.58 19.00 -16.05
CA LEU A 194 1.49 18.49 -17.43
C LEU A 194 1.71 19.56 -18.51
N SER A 195 1.86 20.84 -18.15
CA SER A 195 2.02 21.94 -19.09
C SER A 195 3.39 21.98 -19.80
N ALA A 196 4.10 20.85 -19.84
CA ALA A 196 5.35 20.74 -20.59
C ALA A 196 5.09 20.86 -22.11
N PRO A 197 6.00 21.47 -22.88
CA PRO A 197 5.83 21.63 -24.32
C PRO A 197 5.53 20.31 -25.03
N GLY A 198 4.45 20.29 -25.82
CA GLY A 198 4.05 19.16 -26.65
C GLY A 198 3.13 18.13 -25.96
N ILE A 199 2.75 18.30 -24.70
CA ILE A 199 1.70 17.49 -24.10
C ILE A 199 0.36 18.18 -24.32
N THR A 200 -0.56 17.54 -25.06
CA THR A 200 -1.90 18.08 -25.36
C THR A 200 -3.01 17.29 -24.69
N TYR A 201 -2.79 16.00 -24.45
CA TYR A 201 -3.77 15.11 -23.86
C TYR A 201 -3.14 14.21 -22.80
N TYR A 202 -3.90 13.86 -21.77
CA TYR A 202 -3.47 12.93 -20.73
C TYR A 202 -4.51 11.86 -20.45
N SER A 203 -4.05 10.72 -19.95
CA SER A 203 -4.89 9.72 -19.30
C SER A 203 -4.23 9.26 -18.02
N MET A 204 -5.05 9.00 -17.00
CA MET A 204 -4.63 8.53 -15.68
C MET A 204 -5.48 7.32 -15.32
N PHE A 205 -4.83 6.19 -15.02
CA PHE A 205 -5.48 4.94 -14.64
C PHE A 205 -5.08 4.56 -13.23
N LEU A 206 -6.06 4.15 -12.45
CA LEU A 206 -5.84 3.58 -11.14
C LEU A 206 -5.22 2.19 -11.27
N VAL A 207 -4.14 1.94 -10.55
CA VAL A 207 -3.56 0.62 -10.39
C VAL A 207 -4.11 0.02 -9.09
N PRO A 208 -5.04 -0.95 -9.17
CA PRO A 208 -5.71 -1.45 -7.98
C PRO A 208 -4.81 -2.34 -7.15
N GLY A 209 -4.88 -2.20 -5.83
CA GLY A 209 -4.34 -3.16 -4.86
C GLY A 209 -5.44 -4.05 -4.28
N ASP A 210 -5.12 -4.87 -3.26
CA ASP A 210 -6.09 -5.77 -2.64
C ASP A 210 -7.18 -5.05 -1.85
N LYS A 211 -6.84 -3.97 -1.17
CA LYS A 211 -7.78 -3.18 -0.34
C LYS A 211 -7.82 -1.71 -0.74
N LEU A 212 -6.70 -1.16 -1.16
CA LEU A 212 -6.53 0.24 -1.53
C LEU A 212 -5.74 0.31 -2.83
N PRO A 213 -5.91 1.38 -3.61
CA PRO A 213 -5.04 1.64 -4.76
C PRO A 213 -3.58 1.69 -4.33
N ILE A 214 -2.69 1.22 -5.19
CA ILE A 214 -1.25 1.17 -4.93
C ILE A 214 -0.46 2.16 -5.79
N ALA A 215 -0.99 2.52 -6.96
CA ALA A 215 -0.33 3.44 -7.88
C ALA A 215 -1.34 4.09 -8.82
N PHE A 216 -0.86 5.08 -9.59
CA PHE A 216 -1.49 5.59 -10.81
C PHE A 216 -0.55 5.42 -11.99
N LEU A 217 -1.08 4.95 -13.11
CA LEU A 217 -0.43 5.02 -14.42
C LEU A 217 -0.88 6.31 -15.09
N VAL A 218 0.05 7.24 -15.31
CA VAL A 218 -0.20 8.50 -16.00
C VAL A 218 0.47 8.44 -17.38
N VAL A 219 -0.30 8.66 -18.42
CA VAL A 219 0.18 8.64 -19.80
C VAL A 219 -0.11 9.98 -20.45
N ALA A 220 0.92 10.57 -21.05
CA ALA A 220 0.84 11.87 -21.73
C ALA A 220 1.02 11.69 -23.24
N TYR A 221 0.29 12.50 -24.02
CA TYR A 221 0.24 12.40 -25.48
C TYR A 221 0.39 13.75 -26.14
N ASP A 222 0.94 13.74 -27.38
CA ASP A 222 0.93 14.90 -28.27
C ASP A 222 -0.46 15.12 -28.87
N GLU A 223 -1.23 14.04 -29.08
CA GLU A 223 -2.58 14.07 -29.65
C GLU A 223 -3.46 13.06 -28.90
N LYS A 224 -4.78 13.29 -28.93
CA LYS A 224 -5.74 12.38 -28.30
C LYS A 224 -5.66 10.99 -28.94
N PRO A 225 -5.42 9.91 -28.18
CA PRO A 225 -5.37 8.57 -28.73
C PRO A 225 -6.76 8.09 -29.19
N SER A 226 -6.79 7.21 -30.17
CA SER A 226 -8.03 6.62 -30.69
C SER A 226 -8.72 5.67 -29.69
N SER A 227 -7.95 5.06 -28.79
CA SER A 227 -8.40 4.14 -27.77
C SER A 227 -7.45 4.14 -26.59
N LEU A 228 -7.94 3.89 -25.39
CA LEU A 228 -7.19 3.77 -24.14
C LEU A 228 -7.17 2.33 -23.59
N ASN A 229 -7.46 1.35 -24.43
CA ASN A 229 -7.54 -0.06 -24.00
C ASN A 229 -6.18 -0.65 -23.61
N VAL A 230 -5.10 -0.19 -24.24
CA VAL A 230 -3.73 -0.66 -23.96
C VAL A 230 -3.32 -0.22 -22.56
N GLU A 231 -3.53 1.05 -22.24
CA GLU A 231 -3.17 1.67 -20.96
C GLU A 231 -3.96 1.05 -19.82
N GLN A 232 -5.25 0.83 -20.02
CA GLN A 232 -6.11 0.19 -19.02
C GLN A 232 -5.65 -1.23 -18.73
N ARG A 233 -5.37 -2.03 -19.76
CA ARG A 233 -4.83 -3.40 -19.59
C ARG A 233 -3.47 -3.37 -18.90
N THR A 234 -2.63 -2.41 -19.24
CA THR A 234 -1.32 -2.22 -18.61
C THR A 234 -1.46 -1.89 -17.12
N ALA A 235 -2.39 -1.02 -16.73
CA ALA A 235 -2.63 -0.72 -15.32
C ALA A 235 -3.02 -1.98 -14.52
N TYR A 236 -3.87 -2.86 -15.09
CA TYR A 236 -4.22 -4.13 -14.46
C TYR A 236 -3.05 -5.12 -14.42
N ALA A 237 -2.24 -5.22 -15.49
CA ALA A 237 -1.06 -6.08 -15.52
C ALA A 237 0.00 -5.64 -14.48
N ILE A 238 0.19 -4.33 -14.31
CA ILE A 238 1.05 -3.77 -13.24
C ILE A 238 0.49 -4.11 -11.87
N ALA A 239 -0.83 -3.98 -11.67
CA ALA A 239 -1.49 -4.32 -10.41
C ALA A 239 -1.22 -5.79 -10.02
N GLU A 240 -1.35 -6.70 -10.97
CA GLU A 240 -1.07 -8.12 -10.75
C GLU A 240 0.39 -8.35 -10.33
N LYS A 241 1.35 -7.73 -11.01
CA LYS A 241 2.77 -7.85 -10.65
C LYS A 241 3.10 -7.29 -9.28
N LEU A 242 2.49 -6.18 -8.90
CA LEU A 242 2.73 -5.54 -7.59
C LEU A 242 2.10 -6.28 -6.41
N ARG A 243 1.06 -7.11 -6.63
CA ARG A 243 0.46 -7.97 -5.59
C ARG A 243 1.41 -9.05 -5.08
N TYR A 244 2.30 -9.55 -5.92
CA TYR A 244 3.25 -10.62 -5.59
C TYR A 244 4.60 -10.11 -5.06
N ARG A 245 4.68 -8.82 -4.75
CA ARG A 245 5.85 -8.18 -4.15
C ARG A 245 5.80 -8.28 -2.63
#